data_1ce880d73eba493fa2acecdce8e66d8d
#
_entry.id   1ce880d73eba493fa2acecdce8e66d8d
#
_cell.length_a   1.000
_cell.length_b   1.000
_cell.length_c   1.000
_cell.angle_alpha   90.00
_cell.angle_beta   90.00
_cell.angle_gamma   90.00
#
_symmetry.space_group_name_H-M   'P 1'
#
loop_
_entity.id
_entity.type
_entity.pdbx_description
1 polymer ?
#
loop_
_entity_poly.entity_id
_entity_poly.type
_entity_poly.pdbx_seq_one_letter_code
_entity_poly.pdbx_strand_id
1 'polypeptide(L)'
;RIRRGEIFGFLGSNGCGKTTTMKMLTGLLEPSEGTARLFGKTVDARDMAVRRRVGFMSQSFSLYSDLTVRQNLDLHARLFGMAPETIGPRIDRMASDFGLIPVLDTLPDALPLGIRQRLSLAVAMIHGPEILILDEPTSGVDPVARDHFWAILADLSRNEGVTIFVSTHFMNEAMLC
;
A
#
# COMPACT_ATOMS: atom_id res chain seq x y z
N ARG A 1 14.72 -9.48 -10.02
CA ARG A 1 14.56 -10.02 -8.65
C ARG A 1 14.73 -8.85 -7.69
N ILE A 2 13.75 -8.66 -6.80
CA ILE A 2 13.75 -7.61 -5.77
C ILE A 2 14.24 -8.24 -4.46
N ARG A 3 15.10 -7.54 -3.72
CA ARG A 3 15.63 -8.00 -2.44
C ARG A 3 14.65 -7.65 -1.31
N ARG A 4 14.76 -8.35 -0.19
CA ARG A 4 13.95 -8.03 1.00
C ARG A 4 14.37 -6.67 1.56
N GLY A 5 13.37 -5.84 1.91
CA GLY A 5 13.59 -4.49 2.42
C GLY A 5 14.08 -3.48 1.38
N GLU A 6 13.96 -3.80 0.07
CA GLU A 6 14.30 -2.89 -1.03
C GLU A 6 13.07 -2.11 -1.47
N ILE A 7 13.23 -0.84 -1.80
CA ILE A 7 12.24 -0.08 -2.54
C ILE A 7 12.60 -0.20 -4.02
N PHE A 8 11.71 -0.80 -4.81
CA PHE A 8 11.88 -0.98 -6.25
C PHE A 8 10.92 -0.10 -7.02
N GLY A 9 11.46 0.85 -7.77
CA GLY A 9 10.71 1.77 -8.63
C GLY A 9 10.43 1.18 -10.02
N PHE A 10 9.17 1.08 -10.40
CA PHE A 10 8.73 0.68 -11.72
C PHE A 10 8.32 1.92 -12.53
N LEU A 11 9.29 2.51 -13.22
CA LEU A 11 9.11 3.73 -14.00
C LEU A 11 8.53 3.41 -15.38
N GLY A 12 7.55 4.18 -15.79
CA GLY A 12 6.98 4.08 -17.13
C GLY A 12 5.90 5.13 -17.42
N SER A 13 5.69 5.45 -18.70
CA SER A 13 4.62 6.35 -19.12
C SER A 13 3.23 5.78 -18.83
N ASN A 14 2.21 6.64 -18.86
CA ASN A 14 0.82 6.18 -18.73
C ASN A 14 0.46 5.23 -19.90
N GLY A 15 -0.25 4.15 -19.58
CA GLY A 15 -0.65 3.14 -20.56
C GLY A 15 0.41 2.10 -20.93
N CYS A 16 1.63 2.12 -20.37
CA CYS A 16 2.67 1.14 -20.66
C CYS A 16 2.51 -0.21 -19.93
N GLY A 17 1.40 -0.45 -19.21
CA GLY A 17 1.10 -1.72 -18.56
C GLY A 17 1.51 -1.82 -17.10
N LYS A 18 1.91 -0.73 -16.42
CA LYS A 18 2.28 -0.75 -14.99
C LYS A 18 1.19 -1.36 -14.10
N THR A 19 -0.01 -0.81 -14.15
CA THR A 19 -1.18 -1.31 -13.38
C THR A 19 -1.50 -2.76 -13.70
N THR A 20 -1.40 -3.17 -14.97
CA THR A 20 -1.60 -4.56 -15.40
C THR A 20 -0.58 -5.48 -14.75
N THR A 21 0.70 -5.11 -14.77
CA THR A 21 1.78 -5.87 -14.11
C THR A 21 1.52 -6.00 -12.60
N MET A 22 1.11 -4.92 -11.94
CA MET A 22 0.82 -4.96 -10.51
C MET A 22 -0.39 -5.84 -10.18
N LYS A 23 -1.43 -5.83 -11.01
CA LYS A 23 -2.57 -6.74 -10.87
C LYS A 23 -2.16 -8.21 -11.04
N MET A 24 -1.21 -8.50 -11.93
CA MET A 24 -0.63 -9.85 -12.07
C MET A 24 0.17 -10.25 -10.83
N LEU A 25 0.99 -9.34 -10.27
CA LEU A 25 1.76 -9.60 -9.05
C LEU A 25 0.88 -9.80 -7.82
N THR A 26 -0.29 -9.16 -7.76
CA THR A 26 -1.25 -9.35 -6.65
C THR A 26 -2.19 -10.54 -6.85
N GLY A 27 -2.12 -11.22 -8.01
CA GLY A 27 -3.04 -12.29 -8.36
C GLY A 27 -4.45 -11.82 -8.76
N LEU A 28 -4.65 -10.52 -8.94
CA LEU A 28 -5.92 -9.96 -9.42
C LEU A 28 -6.14 -10.17 -10.92
N LEU A 29 -5.08 -10.49 -11.65
CA LEU A 29 -5.10 -10.79 -13.07
C LEU A 29 -4.13 -11.94 -13.36
N GLU A 30 -4.59 -12.95 -14.10
CA GLU A 30 -3.72 -14.02 -14.57
C GLU A 30 -2.89 -13.56 -15.79
N PRO A 31 -1.57 -13.83 -15.83
CA PRO A 31 -0.76 -13.51 -17.00
C PRO A 31 -1.13 -14.41 -18.18
N SER A 32 -1.21 -13.84 -19.39
CA SER A 32 -1.47 -14.58 -20.63
C SER A 32 -0.31 -15.53 -20.96
N GLU A 33 0.93 -15.12 -20.65
CA GLU A 33 2.15 -15.87 -20.83
C GLU A 33 3.13 -15.57 -19.70
N GLY A 34 4.07 -16.49 -19.44
CA GLY A 34 5.07 -16.33 -18.40
C GLY A 34 4.56 -16.64 -17.00
N THR A 35 5.33 -16.29 -15.98
CA THR A 35 4.99 -16.53 -14.57
C THR A 35 5.40 -15.37 -13.69
N ALA A 36 4.50 -14.97 -12.77
CA ALA A 36 4.83 -14.08 -11.65
C ALA A 36 5.12 -14.92 -10.40
N ARG A 37 6.13 -14.52 -9.62
CA ARG A 37 6.48 -15.23 -8.38
C ARG A 37 6.62 -14.25 -7.22
N LEU A 38 5.98 -14.60 -6.09
CA LEU A 38 6.14 -13.95 -4.80
C LEU A 38 6.60 -14.98 -3.76
N PHE A 39 7.56 -14.63 -2.93
CA PHE A 39 8.12 -15.52 -1.91
C PHE A 39 8.60 -16.87 -2.48
N GLY A 40 9.09 -16.88 -3.73
CA GLY A 40 9.54 -18.10 -4.42
C GLY A 40 8.42 -18.98 -4.99
N LYS A 41 7.15 -18.68 -4.72
CA LYS A 41 5.97 -19.38 -5.26
C LYS A 41 5.37 -18.63 -6.44
N THR A 42 4.80 -19.37 -7.39
CA THR A 42 3.98 -18.77 -8.45
C THR A 42 2.75 -18.08 -7.80
N VAL A 43 2.44 -16.87 -8.26
CA VAL A 43 1.28 -16.11 -7.77
C VAL A 43 0.00 -16.86 -8.16
N ASP A 44 -0.81 -17.17 -7.16
CA ASP A 44 -2.15 -17.72 -7.30
C ASP A 44 -3.13 -16.84 -6.50
N ALA A 45 -4.18 -16.35 -7.16
CA ALA A 45 -5.23 -15.55 -6.53
C ALA A 45 -5.94 -16.26 -5.37
N ARG A 46 -5.89 -17.60 -5.35
CA ARG A 46 -6.52 -18.45 -4.33
C ARG A 46 -5.62 -18.68 -3.11
N ASP A 47 -4.32 -18.40 -3.21
CA ASP A 47 -3.39 -18.58 -2.09
C ASP A 47 -3.53 -17.42 -1.07
N MET A 48 -4.47 -17.59 -0.15
CA MET A 48 -4.72 -16.63 0.94
C MET A 48 -3.51 -16.44 1.85
N ALA A 49 -2.63 -17.44 1.98
CA ALA A 49 -1.43 -17.32 2.79
C ALA A 49 -0.43 -16.33 2.17
N VAL A 50 -0.28 -16.33 0.84
CA VAL A 50 0.52 -15.34 0.13
C VAL A 50 -0.15 -13.96 0.19
N ARG A 51 -1.46 -13.88 -0.04
CA ARG A 51 -2.20 -12.60 -0.03
C ARG A 51 -2.12 -11.87 1.32
N ARG A 52 -2.16 -12.59 2.45
CA ARG A 52 -2.00 -12.00 3.79
C ARG A 52 -0.62 -11.40 4.05
N ARG A 53 0.36 -11.71 3.22
CA ARG A 53 1.72 -11.17 3.32
C ARG A 53 1.98 -10.00 2.36
N VAL A 54 0.96 -9.61 1.59
CA VAL A 54 1.05 -8.54 0.58
C VAL A 54 0.05 -7.44 0.90
N GLY A 55 0.52 -6.22 0.99
CA GLY A 55 -0.31 -5.01 0.98
C GLY A 55 -0.40 -4.47 -0.44
N PHE A 56 -1.57 -4.00 -0.83
CA PHE A 56 -1.78 -3.41 -2.15
C PHE A 56 -2.52 -2.08 -2.03
N MET A 57 -1.97 -1.07 -2.69
CA MET A 57 -2.61 0.23 -2.85
C MET A 57 -2.74 0.52 -4.33
N SER A 58 -3.98 0.55 -4.81
CA SER A 58 -4.30 0.92 -6.20
C SER A 58 -4.32 2.44 -6.37
N GLN A 59 -4.23 2.90 -7.61
CA GLN A 59 -4.36 4.31 -7.96
C GLN A 59 -5.72 4.90 -7.51
N SER A 60 -6.79 4.08 -7.56
CA SER A 60 -8.09 4.44 -6.98
C SER A 60 -8.12 4.05 -5.51
N PHE A 61 -8.62 4.92 -4.65
CA PHE A 61 -8.73 4.62 -3.23
C PHE A 61 -9.67 3.42 -3.00
N SER A 62 -9.17 2.41 -2.28
CA SER A 62 -9.99 1.29 -1.81
C SER A 62 -10.60 1.60 -0.43
N LEU A 63 -10.99 2.86 -0.23
CA LEU A 63 -11.57 3.36 1.02
C LEU A 63 -13.10 3.39 0.92
N TYR A 64 -13.73 3.08 2.01
CA TYR A 64 -15.20 3.21 2.15
C TYR A 64 -15.51 4.64 2.58
N SER A 65 -16.16 5.42 1.70
CA SER A 65 -16.47 6.84 1.92
C SER A 65 -17.44 7.09 3.08
N ASP A 66 -18.29 6.11 3.39
CA ASP A 66 -19.28 6.19 4.48
C ASP A 66 -18.72 5.78 5.85
N LEU A 67 -17.46 5.35 5.90
CA LEU A 67 -16.75 4.97 7.11
C LEU A 67 -15.67 5.99 7.45
N THR A 68 -15.54 6.31 8.73
CA THR A 68 -14.44 7.17 9.21
C THR A 68 -13.07 6.53 8.98
N VAL A 69 -11.99 7.29 9.17
CA VAL A 69 -10.61 6.78 9.13
C VAL A 69 -10.46 5.56 10.04
N ARG A 70 -10.89 5.67 11.30
CA ARG A 70 -10.84 4.56 12.28
C ARG A 70 -11.63 3.34 11.79
N GLN A 71 -12.82 3.55 11.29
CA GLN A 71 -13.69 2.47 10.80
C GLN A 71 -13.12 1.79 9.55
N ASN A 72 -12.49 2.54 8.66
CA ASN A 72 -11.79 1.97 7.51
C ASN A 72 -10.64 1.04 7.96
N LEU A 73 -9.83 1.48 8.91
CA LEU A 73 -8.74 0.67 9.47
C LEU A 73 -9.28 -0.60 10.18
N ASP A 74 -10.33 -0.47 11.00
CA ASP A 74 -10.97 -1.61 11.68
C ASP A 74 -11.53 -2.63 10.70
N LEU A 75 -12.28 -2.17 9.70
CA LEU A 75 -12.86 -3.05 8.67
C LEU A 75 -11.78 -3.85 7.95
N HIS A 76 -10.71 -3.19 7.48
CA HIS A 76 -9.64 -3.89 6.77
C HIS A 76 -8.88 -4.85 7.67
N ALA A 77 -8.63 -4.50 8.93
CA ALA A 77 -8.03 -5.41 9.91
C ALA A 77 -8.85 -6.71 10.05
N ARG A 78 -10.19 -6.59 10.14
CA ARG A 78 -11.11 -7.74 10.21
C ARG A 78 -11.13 -8.55 8.92
N LEU A 79 -11.13 -7.89 7.75
CA LEU A 79 -11.09 -8.56 6.43
C LEU A 79 -9.82 -9.40 6.25
N PHE A 80 -8.69 -8.97 6.82
CA PHE A 80 -7.45 -9.75 6.84
C PHE A 80 -7.40 -10.79 7.96
N GLY A 81 -8.45 -10.90 8.79
CA GLY A 81 -8.58 -11.93 9.83
C GLY A 81 -7.66 -11.67 11.02
N MET A 82 -7.40 -10.41 11.37
CA MET A 82 -6.68 -10.07 12.60
C MET A 82 -7.53 -10.43 13.84
N ALA A 83 -6.85 -10.86 14.90
CA ALA A 83 -7.51 -11.18 16.17
C ALA A 83 -8.12 -9.90 16.79
N PRO A 84 -9.38 -9.92 17.23
CA PRO A 84 -10.10 -8.73 17.69
C PRO A 84 -9.34 -7.90 18.72
N GLU A 85 -8.66 -8.57 19.65
CA GLU A 85 -7.87 -7.96 20.72
C GLU A 85 -6.63 -7.19 20.21
N THR A 86 -6.16 -7.51 19.02
CA THR A 86 -4.97 -6.85 18.42
C THR A 86 -5.34 -5.64 17.56
N ILE A 87 -6.60 -5.51 17.14
CA ILE A 87 -7.03 -4.49 16.17
C ILE A 87 -6.90 -3.08 16.76
N GLY A 88 -7.42 -2.84 17.98
CA GLY A 88 -7.36 -1.52 18.62
C GLY A 88 -5.93 -0.98 18.73
N PRO A 89 -5.02 -1.69 19.40
CA PRO A 89 -3.61 -1.29 19.49
C PRO A 89 -2.94 -1.10 18.13
N ARG A 90 -3.31 -1.91 17.13
CA ARG A 90 -2.76 -1.78 15.77
C ARG A 90 -3.25 -0.53 15.06
N ILE A 91 -4.55 -0.17 15.23
CA ILE A 91 -5.10 1.09 14.69
C ILE A 91 -4.40 2.28 15.31
N ASP A 92 -4.22 2.30 16.63
CA ASP A 92 -3.57 3.41 17.34
C ASP A 92 -2.11 3.58 16.88
N ARG A 93 -1.38 2.48 16.68
CA ARG A 93 -0.05 2.51 16.08
C ARG A 93 -0.07 3.07 14.65
N MET A 94 -0.94 2.56 13.78
CA MET A 94 -1.07 3.06 12.40
C MET A 94 -1.45 4.53 12.37
N ALA A 95 -2.36 4.97 13.23
CA ALA A 95 -2.74 6.38 13.33
C ALA A 95 -1.58 7.27 13.75
N SER A 96 -0.72 6.81 14.64
CA SER A 96 0.50 7.51 15.06
C SER A 96 1.53 7.58 13.93
N ASP A 97 1.91 6.42 13.39
CA ASP A 97 3.00 6.28 12.41
C ASP A 97 2.69 6.99 11.09
N PHE A 98 1.40 7.05 10.71
CA PHE A 98 0.94 7.70 9.46
C PHE A 98 0.36 9.11 9.68
N GLY A 99 0.41 9.66 10.90
CA GLY A 99 -0.07 11.01 11.23
C GLY A 99 -1.57 11.17 11.02
N LEU A 100 -2.38 10.16 11.39
CA LEU A 100 -3.83 10.14 11.20
C LEU A 100 -4.61 10.43 12.49
N ILE A 101 -3.94 10.57 13.64
CA ILE A 101 -4.58 10.81 14.94
C ILE A 101 -5.60 11.95 14.89
N PRO A 102 -5.31 13.15 14.32
CA PRO A 102 -6.23 14.27 14.34
C PRO A 102 -7.50 14.07 13.49
N VAL A 103 -7.51 13.05 12.62
CA VAL A 103 -8.57 12.83 11.62
C VAL A 103 -9.27 11.47 11.76
N LEU A 104 -9.05 10.74 12.88
CA LEU A 104 -9.59 9.40 13.08
C LEU A 104 -11.11 9.29 12.91
N ASP A 105 -11.84 10.34 13.29
CA ASP A 105 -13.31 10.38 13.23
C ASP A 105 -13.84 11.11 11.98
N THR A 106 -12.95 11.45 11.04
CA THR A 106 -13.29 12.15 9.78
C THR A 106 -13.55 11.13 8.66
N LEU A 107 -14.49 11.46 7.75
CA LEU A 107 -14.74 10.67 6.55
C LEU A 107 -13.64 10.91 5.50
N PRO A 108 -13.27 9.90 4.70
CA PRO A 108 -12.20 10.01 3.70
C PRO A 108 -12.38 11.15 2.70
N ASP A 109 -13.60 11.42 2.27
CA ASP A 109 -13.89 12.45 1.26
C ASP A 109 -13.72 13.89 1.79
N ALA A 110 -13.72 14.07 3.11
CA ALA A 110 -13.42 15.34 3.75
C ALA A 110 -11.91 15.58 3.97
N LEU A 111 -11.06 14.59 3.68
CA LEU A 111 -9.62 14.68 3.88
C LEU A 111 -8.90 15.32 2.68
N PRO A 112 -7.87 16.15 2.92
CA PRO A 112 -6.92 16.54 1.88
C PRO A 112 -6.30 15.29 1.22
N LEU A 113 -5.97 15.40 -0.08
CA LEU A 113 -5.48 14.26 -0.87
C LEU A 113 -4.27 13.56 -0.24
N GLY A 114 -3.27 14.31 0.26
CA GLY A 114 -2.08 13.74 0.89
C GLY A 114 -2.40 12.94 2.18
N ILE A 115 -3.42 13.35 2.96
CA ILE A 115 -3.86 12.60 4.14
C ILE A 115 -4.63 11.35 3.70
N ARG A 116 -5.46 11.45 2.66
CA ARG A 116 -6.17 10.31 2.09
C ARG A 116 -5.20 9.25 1.54
N GLN A 117 -4.09 9.67 0.93
CA GLN A 117 -3.03 8.76 0.49
C GLN A 117 -2.36 8.04 1.66
N ARG A 118 -2.06 8.76 2.76
CA ARG A 118 -1.51 8.14 3.97
C ARG A 118 -2.49 7.16 4.62
N LEU A 119 -3.79 7.46 4.61
CA LEU A 119 -4.82 6.51 5.06
C LEU A 119 -4.84 5.26 4.18
N SER A 120 -4.78 5.39 2.85
CA SER A 120 -4.75 4.24 1.94
C SER A 120 -3.51 3.37 2.16
N LEU A 121 -2.36 4.01 2.44
CA LEU A 121 -1.14 3.29 2.80
C LEU A 121 -1.28 2.57 4.16
N ALA A 122 -1.85 3.24 5.17
CA ALA A 122 -2.10 2.64 6.48
C ALA A 122 -3.04 1.43 6.39
N VAL A 123 -4.09 1.51 5.56
CA VAL A 123 -5.00 0.39 5.26
C VAL A 123 -4.26 -0.76 4.61
N ALA A 124 -3.38 -0.49 3.63
CA ALA A 124 -2.57 -1.52 2.99
C ALA A 124 -1.56 -2.18 3.95
N MET A 125 -1.18 -1.47 5.02
CA MET A 125 -0.22 -1.91 6.04
C MET A 125 -0.85 -2.50 7.31
N ILE A 126 -2.17 -2.40 7.50
CA ILE A 126 -2.84 -2.73 8.77
C ILE A 126 -2.56 -4.15 9.25
N HIS A 127 -2.50 -5.11 8.33
CA HIS A 127 -2.28 -6.53 8.62
C HIS A 127 -0.81 -6.94 8.70
N GLY A 128 0.14 -5.99 8.58
CA GLY A 128 1.59 -6.24 8.68
C GLY A 128 2.20 -7.02 7.51
N PRO A 129 2.00 -6.59 6.25
CA PRO A 129 2.53 -7.29 5.09
C PRO A 129 4.07 -7.22 5.02
N GLU A 130 4.69 -8.21 4.39
CA GLU A 130 6.13 -8.24 4.10
C GLU A 130 6.47 -7.57 2.76
N ILE A 131 5.49 -7.51 1.85
CA ILE A 131 5.61 -6.84 0.55
C ILE A 131 4.47 -5.83 0.43
N LEU A 132 4.80 -4.64 -0.03
CA LEU A 132 3.87 -3.57 -0.34
C LEU A 132 3.95 -3.24 -1.82
N ILE A 133 2.81 -3.29 -2.51
CA ILE A 133 2.69 -2.98 -3.93
C ILE A 133 1.85 -1.71 -4.07
N LEU A 134 2.43 -0.66 -4.65
CA LEU A 134 1.83 0.67 -4.73
C LEU A 134 1.72 1.12 -6.20
N ASP A 135 0.51 1.40 -6.65
CA ASP A 135 0.26 1.85 -8.02
C ASP A 135 0.04 3.37 -8.05
N GLU A 136 1.08 4.11 -8.49
CA GLU A 136 1.11 5.57 -8.59
C GLU A 136 0.61 6.28 -7.31
N PRO A 137 1.17 5.97 -6.13
CA PRO A 137 0.60 6.36 -4.84
C PRO A 137 0.60 7.85 -4.57
N THR A 138 1.42 8.63 -5.28
CA THR A 138 1.58 10.08 -5.08
C THR A 138 1.06 10.91 -6.25
N SER A 139 0.32 10.28 -7.18
CA SER A 139 -0.28 10.98 -8.31
C SER A 139 -1.25 12.07 -7.86
N GLY A 140 -1.03 13.31 -8.33
CA GLY A 140 -1.85 14.47 -7.97
C GLY A 140 -1.61 15.05 -6.56
N VAL A 141 -0.69 14.49 -5.79
CA VAL A 141 -0.34 14.97 -4.45
C VAL A 141 0.63 16.15 -4.55
N ASP A 142 0.43 17.17 -3.70
CA ASP A 142 1.35 18.30 -3.61
C ASP A 142 2.76 17.87 -3.17
N PRO A 143 3.81 18.66 -3.49
CA PRO A 143 5.19 18.27 -3.21
C PRO A 143 5.49 17.98 -1.74
N VAL A 144 4.94 18.75 -0.81
CA VAL A 144 5.21 18.59 0.63
C VAL A 144 4.59 17.29 1.15
N ALA A 145 3.33 17.02 0.80
CA ALA A 145 2.67 15.78 1.19
C ALA A 145 3.31 14.56 0.51
N ARG A 146 3.83 14.71 -0.71
CA ARG A 146 4.61 13.69 -1.43
C ARG A 146 5.89 13.34 -0.69
N ASP A 147 6.69 14.33 -0.32
CA ASP A 147 7.94 14.11 0.41
C ASP A 147 7.69 13.39 1.74
N HIS A 148 6.62 13.76 2.45
CA HIS A 148 6.20 13.08 3.67
C HIS A 148 5.82 11.62 3.41
N PHE A 149 5.08 11.36 2.34
CA PHE A 149 4.72 9.98 1.95
C PHE A 149 5.96 9.12 1.67
N TRP A 150 6.94 9.66 0.93
CA TRP A 150 8.19 8.97 0.65
C TRP A 150 9.05 8.74 1.89
N ALA A 151 9.03 9.67 2.85
CA ALA A 151 9.70 9.47 4.14
C ALA A 151 9.11 8.26 4.91
N ILE A 152 7.78 8.09 4.89
CA ILE A 152 7.12 6.92 5.47
C ILE A 152 7.56 5.63 4.74
N LEU A 153 7.59 5.61 3.41
CA LEU A 153 8.04 4.43 2.66
C LEU A 153 9.49 4.06 2.99
N ALA A 154 10.37 5.06 3.12
CA ALA A 154 11.76 4.85 3.48
C ALA A 154 11.90 4.25 4.90
N ASP A 155 11.07 4.70 5.84
CA ASP A 155 11.04 4.17 7.20
C ASP A 155 10.56 2.72 7.23
N LEU A 156 9.45 2.40 6.57
CA LEU A 156 8.92 1.05 6.43
C LEU A 156 9.94 0.08 5.82
N SER A 157 10.67 0.53 4.80
CA SER A 157 11.70 -0.28 4.14
C SER A 157 12.91 -0.52 5.05
N ARG A 158 13.47 0.54 5.64
CA ARG A 158 14.74 0.50 6.39
C ARG A 158 14.58 -0.08 7.80
N ASN A 159 13.52 0.31 8.50
CA ASN A 159 13.34 -0.01 9.92
C ASN A 159 12.42 -1.20 10.14
N GLU A 160 11.41 -1.40 9.30
CA GLU A 160 10.49 -2.55 9.39
C GLU A 160 10.82 -3.68 8.40
N GLY A 161 11.75 -3.46 7.47
CA GLY A 161 12.20 -4.48 6.50
C GLY A 161 11.12 -4.82 5.45
N VAL A 162 10.15 -3.94 5.22
CA VAL A 162 9.09 -4.11 4.22
C VAL A 162 9.69 -3.94 2.83
N THR A 163 9.45 -4.90 1.94
CA THR A 163 9.84 -4.78 0.53
C THR A 163 8.77 -4.01 -0.22
N ILE A 164 9.15 -2.94 -0.91
CA ILE A 164 8.21 -2.04 -1.56
C ILE A 164 8.40 -2.07 -3.08
N PHE A 165 7.32 -2.35 -3.81
CA PHE A 165 7.24 -2.25 -5.25
C PHE A 165 6.30 -1.10 -5.62
N VAL A 166 6.84 -0.01 -6.15
CA VAL A 166 6.08 1.20 -6.45
C VAL A 166 6.13 1.53 -7.94
N SER A 167 4.97 1.75 -8.57
CA SER A 167 4.93 2.35 -9.90
C SER A 167 4.89 3.86 -9.82
N THR A 168 5.57 4.49 -10.73
CA THR A 168 5.54 5.95 -10.90
C THR A 168 5.79 6.33 -12.34
N HIS A 169 5.32 7.50 -12.74
CA HIS A 169 5.70 8.15 -13.99
C HIS A 169 6.61 9.37 -13.73
N PHE A 170 6.97 9.64 -12.48
CA PHE A 170 7.86 10.73 -12.09
C PHE A 170 9.31 10.22 -11.94
N MET A 171 10.24 10.84 -12.69
CA MET A 171 11.65 10.47 -12.66
C MET A 171 12.30 10.73 -11.29
N ASN A 172 11.94 11.83 -10.64
CA ASN A 172 12.45 12.19 -9.30
C ASN A 172 12.05 11.17 -8.22
N GLU A 173 10.88 10.55 -8.33
CA GLU A 173 10.46 9.48 -7.42
C GLU A 173 11.24 8.19 -7.67
N ALA A 174 11.47 7.84 -8.93
CA ALA A 174 12.27 6.66 -9.26
C ALA A 174 13.72 6.75 -8.75
N MET A 175 14.24 7.97 -8.52
CA MET A 175 15.57 8.17 -7.92
C MET A 175 15.60 7.96 -6.39
N LEU A 176 14.44 7.83 -5.74
CA LEU A 176 14.33 7.54 -4.30
C LEU A 176 14.27 6.03 -4.00
N CYS A 177 14.25 5.19 -5.05
CA CYS A 177 14.12 3.73 -4.98
C CYS A 177 15.47 3.02 -4.87
#